data_977edc908da38658d94df2c314db1fbe
#
_entry.id   977edc908da38658d94df2c314db1fbe
#
_cell.length_a   1.000
_cell.length_b   1.000
_cell.length_c   1.000
_cell.angle_alpha   90.00
_cell.angle_beta   90.00
_cell.angle_gamma   90.00
#
_symmetry.space_group_name_H-M   'P 1'
#
loop_
_entity.id
_entity.type
_entity.pdbx_description
1 polymer ?
#
loop_
_entity_poly.entity_id
_entity_poly.type
_entity_poly.pdbx_seq_one_letter_code
_entity_poly.pdbx_strand_id
1 'polypeptide(L)'
;MFTNKFATRLNSFKSNWHKDEKPSIRDLIDRASKVEGLTHVDLNYPDHGDPSIREISNFSNDCGLAINGLAMRYYTNPAFKLGAFTNPNKLVRQEAIDLTKQAI
;
A
#
# COMPACT_ATOMS: atom_id res chain seq x y z
N MET A 1 2.22 -8.38 -30.70
CA MET A 1 1.60 -9.07 -29.54
C MET A 1 1.36 -8.08 -28.42
N PHE A 2 0.18 -8.00 -27.91
CA PHE A 2 -0.13 -7.16 -26.78
C PHE A 2 0.08 -7.95 -25.49
N THR A 3 0.88 -7.40 -24.58
CA THR A 3 1.02 -7.95 -23.24
C THR A 3 0.17 -7.12 -22.29
N ASN A 4 -0.90 -7.71 -21.81
CA ASN A 4 -1.74 -7.05 -20.81
C ASN A 4 -1.05 -7.06 -19.44
N LYS A 5 -1.16 -5.94 -18.75
CA LYS A 5 -0.65 -5.80 -17.38
C LYS A 5 -1.84 -5.75 -16.45
N PHE A 6 -1.78 -6.54 -15.38
CA PHE A 6 -2.85 -6.60 -14.39
C PHE A 6 -2.28 -6.25 -13.02
N ALA A 7 -3.02 -5.43 -12.29
CA ALA A 7 -2.68 -5.03 -10.93
C ALA A 7 -3.77 -5.48 -9.96
N THR A 8 -3.39 -5.73 -8.72
CA THR A 8 -4.33 -6.01 -7.64
C THR A 8 -3.96 -5.24 -6.40
N ARG A 9 -4.95 -4.98 -5.55
CA ARG A 9 -4.73 -4.44 -4.21
C ARG A 9 -4.30 -5.56 -3.28
N LEU A 10 -3.23 -5.35 -2.53
CA LEU A 10 -2.71 -6.38 -1.63
C LEU A 10 -3.69 -6.78 -0.53
N ASN A 11 -4.55 -5.86 -0.09
CA ASN A 11 -5.57 -6.20 0.90
C ASN A 11 -6.48 -7.37 0.48
N SER A 12 -6.61 -7.62 -0.82
CA SER A 12 -7.41 -8.73 -1.33
C SER A 12 -6.83 -10.09 -0.96
N PHE A 13 -5.57 -10.15 -0.55
CA PHE A 13 -4.89 -11.41 -0.18
C PHE A 13 -4.93 -11.70 1.31
N LYS A 14 -5.62 -10.87 2.11
CA LYS A 14 -5.93 -11.20 3.50
C LYS A 14 -6.98 -12.29 3.53
N SER A 15 -6.76 -13.28 4.39
CA SER A 15 -7.75 -14.33 4.57
C SER A 15 -8.88 -13.84 5.48
N ASN A 16 -10.12 -14.04 5.04
CA ASN A 16 -11.29 -13.79 5.88
C ASN A 16 -11.68 -15.03 6.70
N TRP A 17 -11.06 -16.16 6.42
CA TRP A 17 -11.36 -17.44 7.09
C TRP A 17 -10.71 -17.56 8.46
N HIS A 18 -9.60 -16.84 8.68
CA HIS A 18 -8.84 -16.87 9.92
C HIS A 18 -8.82 -15.47 10.53
N LYS A 19 -9.75 -15.21 11.44
CA LYS A 19 -9.87 -13.87 12.08
C LYS A 19 -8.63 -13.44 12.85
N ASP A 20 -7.85 -14.41 13.33
CA ASP A 20 -6.63 -14.16 14.09
C ASP A 20 -5.40 -14.04 13.19
N GLU A 21 -5.55 -14.23 11.88
CA GLU A 21 -4.45 -14.09 10.95
C GLU A 21 -4.06 -12.62 10.79
N LYS A 22 -2.76 -12.34 11.01
CA LYS A 22 -2.18 -11.01 10.80
C LYS A 22 -1.01 -11.15 9.83
N PRO A 23 -1.29 -11.34 8.53
CA PRO A 23 -0.22 -11.49 7.56
C PRO A 23 0.59 -10.21 7.45
N SER A 24 1.90 -10.35 7.31
CA SER A 24 2.78 -9.22 7.01
C SER A 24 2.56 -8.76 5.56
N ILE A 25 3.02 -7.56 5.25
CA ILE A 25 2.98 -7.09 3.86
C ILE A 25 3.75 -8.03 2.93
N ARG A 26 4.86 -8.60 3.39
CA ARG A 26 5.64 -9.57 2.62
C ARG A 26 4.86 -10.84 2.34
N ASP A 27 4.07 -11.31 3.30
CA ASP A 27 3.18 -12.46 3.11
C ASP A 27 2.15 -12.18 2.02
N LEU A 28 1.57 -10.99 2.02
CA LEU A 28 0.58 -10.59 1.01
C LEU A 28 1.21 -10.52 -0.39
N ILE A 29 2.41 -9.97 -0.49
CA ILE A 29 3.16 -9.90 -1.75
C ILE A 29 3.48 -11.32 -2.25
N ASP A 30 3.94 -12.18 -1.37
CA ASP A 30 4.22 -13.58 -1.72
C ASP A 30 2.97 -14.28 -2.25
N ARG A 31 1.83 -14.12 -1.60
CA ARG A 31 0.56 -14.67 -2.07
C ARG A 31 0.17 -14.14 -3.44
N ALA A 32 0.30 -12.83 -3.64
CA ALA A 32 0.00 -12.20 -4.94
C ALA A 32 0.93 -12.71 -6.04
N SER A 33 2.20 -12.96 -5.72
CA SER A 33 3.18 -13.41 -6.71
C SER A 33 2.86 -14.80 -7.29
N LYS A 34 2.02 -15.56 -6.59
CA LYS A 34 1.61 -16.91 -7.04
C LYS A 34 0.44 -16.88 -8.02
N VAL A 35 -0.15 -15.74 -8.25
CA VAL A 35 -1.25 -15.59 -9.21
C VAL A 35 -0.67 -15.40 -10.60
N GLU A 36 -0.91 -16.38 -11.47
CA GLU A 36 -0.43 -16.33 -12.85
C GLU A 36 -1.06 -15.14 -13.59
N GLY A 37 -0.23 -14.39 -14.32
CA GLY A 37 -0.70 -13.25 -15.11
C GLY A 37 -0.73 -11.93 -14.35
N LEU A 38 -0.56 -11.94 -13.03
CA LEU A 38 -0.51 -10.72 -12.24
C LEU A 38 0.89 -10.11 -12.33
N THR A 39 0.95 -8.82 -12.66
CA THR A 39 2.23 -8.13 -12.92
C THR A 39 2.51 -6.99 -11.95
N HIS A 40 1.48 -6.45 -11.31
CA HIS A 40 1.58 -5.26 -10.46
C HIS A 40 0.74 -5.40 -9.22
N VAL A 41 1.09 -4.63 -8.19
CA VAL A 41 0.31 -4.53 -6.95
C VAL A 41 0.12 -3.08 -6.56
N ASP A 42 -1.00 -2.81 -5.89
CA ASP A 42 -1.29 -1.51 -5.26
C ASP A 42 -1.16 -1.66 -3.76
N LEU A 43 -0.47 -0.73 -3.13
CA LEU A 43 -0.21 -0.72 -1.70
C LEU A 43 -1.05 0.36 -1.02
N ASN A 44 -1.37 0.15 0.26
CA ASN A 44 -1.91 1.19 1.12
C ASN A 44 -0.75 1.84 1.89
N TYR A 45 -0.65 3.14 1.86
CA TYR A 45 0.40 3.87 2.57
C TYR A 45 -0.23 4.77 3.66
N PRO A 46 0.29 4.82 4.86
CA PRO A 46 1.56 4.22 5.33
C PRO A 46 1.48 2.74 5.74
N ASP A 47 0.30 2.13 5.75
CA ASP A 47 0.08 0.80 6.33
C ASP A 47 1.01 -0.28 5.76
N HIS A 48 1.28 -0.24 4.47
CA HIS A 48 2.11 -1.23 3.78
C HIS A 48 3.56 -0.77 3.55
N GLY A 49 3.95 0.35 4.14
CA GLY A 49 5.28 0.92 3.93
C GLY A 49 6.32 0.57 5.00
N ASP A 50 6.03 -0.33 5.92
CA ASP A 50 6.91 -0.65 7.02
C ASP A 50 7.81 -1.87 6.67
N PRO A 51 9.12 -1.83 6.94
CA PRO A 51 9.89 -0.75 7.60
C PRO A 51 10.14 0.46 6.72
N SER A 52 10.17 0.31 5.40
CA SER A 52 10.24 1.43 4.46
C SER A 52 9.61 1.02 3.14
N ILE A 53 9.02 2.00 2.45
CA ILE A 53 8.40 1.74 1.15
C ILE A 53 9.43 1.26 0.12
N ARG A 54 10.67 1.72 0.22
CA ARG A 54 11.75 1.27 -0.67
C ARG A 54 12.04 -0.22 -0.49
N GLU A 55 12.13 -0.69 0.75
CA GLU A 55 12.36 -2.11 1.03
C GLU A 55 11.21 -2.98 0.53
N ILE A 56 9.98 -2.53 0.74
CA ILE A 56 8.80 -3.24 0.25
C ILE A 56 8.78 -3.27 -1.27
N SER A 57 9.12 -2.16 -1.93
CA SER A 57 9.20 -2.10 -3.39
C SER A 57 10.26 -3.06 -3.94
N ASN A 58 11.42 -3.11 -3.32
CA ASN A 58 12.49 -4.03 -3.71
C ASN A 58 12.06 -5.49 -3.54
N PHE A 59 11.45 -5.81 -2.41
CA PHE A 59 10.92 -7.16 -2.16
C PHE A 59 9.87 -7.55 -3.20
N SER A 60 8.95 -6.65 -3.52
CA SER A 60 7.91 -6.89 -4.52
C SER A 60 8.51 -7.14 -5.90
N ASN A 61 9.49 -6.33 -6.29
CA ASN A 61 10.19 -6.51 -7.57
C ASN A 61 10.92 -7.85 -7.63
N ASP A 62 11.54 -8.28 -6.53
CA ASP A 62 12.20 -9.59 -6.44
C ASP A 62 11.20 -10.74 -6.59
N CYS A 63 9.96 -10.54 -6.18
CA CYS A 63 8.88 -11.51 -6.37
C CYS A 63 8.22 -11.44 -7.77
N GLY A 64 8.69 -10.53 -8.63
CA GLY A 64 8.17 -10.37 -9.98
C GLY A 64 6.96 -9.45 -10.09
N LEU A 65 6.69 -8.64 -9.06
CA LEU A 65 5.55 -7.71 -9.03
C LEU A 65 6.05 -6.28 -8.90
N ALA A 66 5.73 -5.44 -9.88
CA ALA A 66 6.01 -4.00 -9.80
C ALA A 66 4.93 -3.30 -8.99
N ILE A 67 5.29 -2.19 -8.35
CA ILE A 67 4.32 -1.34 -7.67
C ILE A 67 3.61 -0.48 -8.72
N ASN A 68 2.28 -0.61 -8.79
CA ASN A 68 1.47 0.21 -9.69
C ASN A 68 1.09 1.54 -9.06
N GLY A 69 0.76 1.54 -7.78
CA GLY A 69 0.35 2.76 -7.10
C GLY A 69 0.27 2.61 -5.60
N LEU A 70 0.18 3.75 -4.94
CA LEU A 70 0.02 3.85 -3.49
C LEU A 70 -1.32 4.52 -3.19
N ALA A 71 -2.18 3.84 -2.47
CA ALA A 71 -3.41 4.43 -1.95
C ALA A 71 -3.12 5.06 -0.59
N MET A 72 -3.14 6.38 -0.54
CA MET A 72 -2.89 7.12 0.71
C MET A 72 -4.07 6.96 1.66
N ARG A 73 -3.80 6.54 2.87
CA ARG A 73 -4.84 6.28 3.88
C ARG A 73 -4.70 7.25 5.05
N TYR A 74 -5.04 8.50 4.80
CA TYR A 74 -4.99 9.56 5.84
C TYR A 74 -5.95 9.27 6.98
N TYR A 75 -7.12 8.73 6.68
CA TYR A 75 -8.22 8.56 7.64
C TYR A 75 -7.91 7.55 8.75
N THR A 76 -6.86 6.76 8.63
CA THR A 76 -6.45 5.84 9.71
C THR A 76 -5.77 6.56 10.88
N ASN A 77 -5.32 7.79 10.67
CA ASN A 77 -4.72 8.61 11.71
C ASN A 77 -5.79 9.56 12.29
N PRO A 78 -6.07 9.50 13.62
CA PRO A 78 -7.06 10.39 14.26
C PRO A 78 -6.79 11.88 14.05
N ALA A 79 -5.54 12.30 13.82
CA ALA A 79 -5.20 13.68 13.54
C ALA A 79 -5.91 14.22 12.29
N PHE A 80 -6.27 13.34 11.35
CA PHE A 80 -6.94 13.70 10.10
C PHE A 80 -8.47 13.57 10.18
N LYS A 81 -9.04 13.49 11.37
CA LYS A 81 -10.49 13.32 11.58
C LYS A 81 -11.33 14.39 10.84
N LEU A 82 -10.85 15.62 10.82
CA LEU A 82 -11.53 16.75 10.16
C LEU A 82 -11.00 17.02 8.75
N GLY A 83 -10.25 16.09 8.19
CA GLY A 83 -9.66 16.19 6.88
C GLY A 83 -8.14 16.17 6.92
N ALA A 84 -7.54 15.90 5.77
CA ALA A 84 -6.08 15.93 5.57
C ALA A 84 -5.68 17.25 4.89
N PHE A 85 -5.78 17.32 3.57
CA PHE A 85 -5.45 18.54 2.82
C PHE A 85 -6.44 19.68 3.03
N THR A 86 -7.65 19.37 3.46
CA THR A 86 -8.70 20.35 3.72
C THR A 86 -8.95 20.59 5.20
N ASN A 87 -8.08 20.07 6.08
CA ASN A 87 -8.22 20.24 7.51
C ASN A 87 -8.18 21.73 7.90
N PRO A 88 -9.04 22.20 8.82
CA PRO A 88 -9.00 23.58 9.29
C PRO A 88 -7.66 24.00 9.91
N ASN A 89 -6.93 23.04 10.51
CA ASN A 89 -5.65 23.29 11.14
C ASN A 89 -4.52 23.22 10.11
N LYS A 90 -3.79 24.32 9.97
CA LYS A 90 -2.66 24.42 9.03
C LYS A 90 -1.57 23.38 9.28
N LEU A 91 -1.28 23.07 10.56
CA LEU A 91 -0.25 22.09 10.91
C LEU A 91 -0.66 20.68 10.46
N VAL A 92 -1.95 20.34 10.56
CA VAL A 92 -2.45 19.06 10.09
C VAL A 92 -2.39 18.96 8.57
N ARG A 93 -2.72 20.05 7.85
CA ARG A 93 -2.56 20.07 6.39
C ARG A 93 -1.10 19.85 5.98
N GLN A 94 -0.16 20.44 6.74
CA GLN A 94 1.26 20.25 6.47
C GLN A 94 1.69 18.79 6.72
N GLU A 95 1.18 18.16 7.77
CA GLU A 95 1.42 16.74 8.02
C GLU A 95 0.95 15.85 6.86
N ALA A 96 -0.20 16.16 6.28
CA ALA A 96 -0.72 15.43 5.12
C ALA A 96 0.20 15.57 3.91
N ILE A 97 0.70 16.76 3.67
CA ILE A 97 1.66 17.04 2.58
C ILE A 97 2.96 16.26 2.82
N ASP A 98 3.49 16.30 4.04
CA ASP A 98 4.74 15.63 4.39
C ASP A 98 4.61 14.11 4.25
N LEU A 99 3.50 13.55 4.70
CA LEU A 99 3.23 12.11 4.57
C LEU A 99 3.18 11.70 3.09
N THR A 100 2.53 12.52 2.26
CA THR A 100 2.45 12.26 0.82
C THR A 100 3.84 12.29 0.17
N LYS A 101 4.66 13.24 0.56
CA LYS A 101 6.04 13.35 0.04
C LYS A 101 6.90 12.14 0.44
N GLN A 102 6.69 11.60 1.64
CA GLN A 102 7.39 10.39 2.08
C GLN A 102 7.05 9.17 1.22
N ALA A 103 5.85 9.13 0.67
CA ALA A 103 5.40 8.02 -0.17
C ALA A 103 5.98 8.06 -1.59
N ILE A 104 6.43 9.22 -2.05
CA ILE A 104 7.00 9.41 -3.37
C ILE A 104 8.49 9.04 -3.38
#